data_6d3f2f7a05b92ddaf5b4b85a554de511
#
_entry.id   6d3f2f7a05b92ddaf5b4b85a554de511
#
_cell.length_a   1.000
_cell.length_b   1.000
_cell.length_c   1.000
_cell.angle_alpha   90.00
_cell.angle_beta   90.00
_cell.angle_gamma   90.00
#
_symmetry.space_group_name_H-M   'P 1'
#
loop_
_entity.id
_entity.type
_entity.pdbx_description
1 polymer ?
#
loop_
_entity_poly.entity_id
_entity_poly.type
_entity_poly.pdbx_seq_one_letter_code
_entity_poly.pdbx_strand_id
1 'polypeptide(L)'
;MNNGSQAERAFVARPARIKTNFDVTVRCAGAKFAARIVNLSGKGFGLCCGRMLEPGCEILLELPKVPPVKGVIRWVAGNDSGGLFMEAVAL
;
A
#
# COMPACT_ATOMS: atom_id res chain seq x y z
N MET A 1 27.23 -4.28 -20.40
CA MET A 1 26.98 -4.27 -19.96
C MET A 1 26.83 -4.22 -19.28
N ASN A 2 26.47 -4.26 -19.65
CA ASN A 2 26.03 -4.20 -18.95
C ASN A 2 25.73 -4.07 -18.61
N ASN A 3 25.40 -4.23 -18.90
CA ASN A 3 24.85 -4.19 -18.49
C ASN A 3 24.47 -4.22 -18.34
N GLY A 4 24.23 -4.35 -18.56
CA GLY A 4 23.57 -4.47 -18.48
C GLY A 4 23.30 -4.65 -18.07
N SER A 5 22.97 -4.86 -18.40
CA SER A 5 22.61 -4.98 -18.05
C SER A 5 22.42 -4.87 -17.31
N GLN A 6 22.35 -4.71 -17.30
CA GLN A 6 21.99 -4.55 -16.52
C GLN A 6 21.04 -4.16 -16.10
N ALA A 7 21.09 -3.75 -16.42
CA ALA A 7 19.90 -3.15 -16.04
C ALA A 7 18.79 -4.01 -16.07
N GLU A 8 18.77 -4.65 -16.91
CA GLU A 8 17.73 -5.40 -17.01
C GLU A 8 17.48 -6.19 -15.93
N ARG A 9 18.29 -6.47 -15.25
CA ARG A 9 18.05 -7.23 -14.25
C ARG A 9 17.22 -6.73 -13.31
N ALA A 10 17.15 -5.58 -13.22
CA ALA A 10 16.47 -5.00 -12.15
C ALA A 10 15.03 -5.24 -12.14
N PHE A 11 14.45 -5.51 -13.24
CA PHE A 11 13.06 -5.59 -13.19
C PHE A 11 12.57 -6.95 -13.05
N VAL A 12 13.41 -7.80 -12.85
CA VAL A 12 13.00 -9.14 -12.67
C VAL A 12 12.28 -9.32 -11.39
N ALA A 13 11.18 -9.94 -11.40
CA ALA A 13 10.42 -10.35 -10.23
C ALA A 13 9.90 -9.27 -9.32
N ARG A 14 10.14 -8.02 -9.60
CA ARG A 14 9.60 -6.99 -8.74
C ARG A 14 8.27 -6.51 -9.27
N PRO A 15 7.22 -6.50 -8.42
CA PRO A 15 5.97 -5.91 -8.83
C PRO A 15 6.17 -4.43 -9.12
N ALA A 16 5.54 -3.92 -10.12
CA ALA A 16 5.59 -2.50 -10.40
C ALA A 16 4.91 -1.73 -9.28
N ARG A 17 5.53 -0.63 -8.86
CA ARG A 17 4.91 0.28 -7.93
C ARG A 17 4.48 1.50 -8.69
N ILE A 18 3.23 1.86 -8.49
CA ILE A 18 2.64 3.01 -9.14
C ILE A 18 2.48 4.10 -8.12
N LYS A 19 3.04 5.26 -8.39
CA LYS A 19 2.81 6.41 -7.53
C LYS A 19 1.39 6.88 -7.71
N THR A 20 0.70 7.06 -6.62
CA THR A 20 -0.67 7.49 -6.63
C THR A 20 -0.84 8.64 -5.66
N ASN A 21 -2.02 9.21 -5.64
CA ASN A 21 -2.32 10.26 -4.70
C ASN A 21 -3.83 10.41 -4.67
N PHE A 22 -4.50 9.42 -4.08
CA PHE A 22 -5.94 9.52 -4.01
C PHE A 22 -6.43 9.15 -2.62
N ASP A 23 -7.58 9.70 -2.30
CA ASP A 23 -8.18 9.54 -0.99
C ASP A 23 -8.80 8.17 -0.85
N VAL A 24 -8.66 7.60 0.33
CA VAL A 24 -9.27 6.32 0.67
C VAL A 24 -9.82 6.42 2.09
N THR A 25 -10.67 5.50 2.44
CA THR A 25 -11.11 5.35 3.82
C THR A 25 -10.47 4.11 4.39
N VAL A 26 -9.95 4.26 5.61
CA VAL A 26 -9.30 3.15 6.32
C VAL A 26 -10.15 2.81 7.53
N ARG A 27 -10.40 1.52 7.72
CA ARG A 27 -11.04 1.02 8.93
C ARG A 27 -10.01 0.22 9.70
N CYS A 28 -9.89 0.51 10.98
CA CYS A 28 -8.94 -0.17 11.84
C CYS A 28 -9.50 -0.20 13.26
N ALA A 29 -9.66 -1.39 13.81
CA ALA A 29 -10.07 -1.58 15.21
C ALA A 29 -11.33 -0.80 15.57
N GLY A 30 -12.30 -0.80 14.69
CA GLY A 30 -13.56 -0.10 14.94
C GLY A 30 -13.54 1.39 14.62
N ALA A 31 -12.40 1.93 14.26
CA ALA A 31 -12.29 3.32 13.85
C ALA A 31 -12.31 3.42 12.33
N LYS A 32 -12.76 4.55 11.84
CA LYS A 32 -12.82 4.81 10.40
C LYS A 32 -12.30 6.21 10.17
N PHE A 33 -11.34 6.34 9.25
CA PHE A 33 -10.74 7.65 9.02
C PHE A 33 -10.25 7.76 7.59
N ALA A 34 -10.04 8.99 7.16
CA ALA A 34 -9.55 9.28 5.83
C ALA A 34 -8.04 9.13 5.78
N ALA A 35 -7.55 8.68 4.66
CA ALA A 35 -6.13 8.57 4.40
C ALA A 35 -5.89 8.80 2.92
N ARG A 36 -4.63 8.79 2.54
CA ARG A 36 -4.26 8.97 1.15
C ARG A 36 -3.30 7.85 0.76
N ILE A 37 -3.60 7.20 -0.36
CA ILE A 37 -2.68 6.21 -0.89
C ILE A 37 -1.68 6.93 -1.76
N VAL A 38 -0.40 6.76 -1.44
CA VAL A 38 0.68 7.45 -2.15
C VAL A 38 1.46 6.53 -3.06
N ASN A 39 1.33 5.23 -2.90
CA ASN A 39 1.82 4.28 -3.89
C ASN A 39 1.06 2.98 -3.76
N LEU A 40 1.07 2.21 -4.82
CA LEU A 40 0.23 1.03 -4.92
C LEU A 40 0.89 0.00 -5.83
N SER A 41 0.77 -1.26 -5.45
CA SER A 41 1.15 -2.37 -6.32
C SER A 41 0.15 -3.49 -6.09
N GLY A 42 0.24 -4.56 -6.84
CA GLY A 42 -0.66 -5.68 -6.64
C GLY A 42 -0.52 -6.36 -5.28
N LYS A 43 0.59 -6.12 -4.58
CA LYS A 43 0.87 -6.78 -3.30
C LYS A 43 0.83 -5.85 -2.10
N GLY A 44 1.04 -4.56 -2.30
CA GLY A 44 1.17 -3.66 -1.17
C GLY A 44 0.80 -2.24 -1.47
N PHE A 45 0.89 -1.42 -0.43
CA PHE A 45 0.45 -0.04 -0.50
C PHE A 45 1.26 0.84 0.42
N GLY A 46 1.29 2.13 0.11
CA GLY A 46 1.80 3.15 1.02
C GLY A 46 0.69 4.13 1.33
N LEU A 47 0.58 4.49 2.59
CA LEU A 47 -0.44 5.41 3.09
C LEU A 47 0.18 6.63 3.72
N CYS A 48 -0.54 7.74 3.61
CA CYS A 48 -0.27 8.92 4.41
C CYS A 48 -1.56 9.26 5.14
N CYS A 49 -1.52 9.30 6.46
CA CYS A 49 -2.70 9.63 7.24
C CYS A 49 -2.30 10.35 8.52
N GLY A 50 -3.25 11.04 9.10
CA GLY A 50 -3.00 11.78 10.32
C GLY A 50 -3.11 10.95 11.58
N ARG A 51 -3.28 9.64 11.46
CA ARG A 51 -3.38 8.75 12.59
C ARG A 51 -2.19 7.85 12.68
N MET A 52 -1.76 7.57 13.88
CA MET A 52 -0.70 6.60 14.09
C MET A 52 -1.27 5.20 14.03
N LEU A 53 -0.74 4.42 13.11
CA LEU A 53 -1.08 3.01 12.99
C LEU A 53 0.06 2.20 13.58
N GLU A 54 -0.18 0.92 13.82
CA GLU A 54 0.85 0.06 14.39
C GLU A 54 1.19 -1.07 13.44
N PRO A 55 2.46 -1.42 13.32
CA PRO A 55 2.84 -2.59 12.52
C PRO A 55 2.11 -3.83 13.02
N GLY A 56 1.64 -4.64 12.10
CA GLY A 56 0.86 -5.82 12.43
C GLY A 56 -0.64 -5.59 12.49
N CYS A 57 -1.08 -4.35 12.47
CA CYS A 57 -2.50 -4.02 12.52
C CYS A 57 -3.17 -4.40 11.21
N GLU A 58 -4.31 -5.08 11.29
CA GLU A 58 -5.11 -5.37 10.11
C GLU A 58 -6.04 -4.21 9.85
N ILE A 59 -6.13 -3.81 8.60
CA ILE A 59 -6.97 -2.70 8.20
C ILE A 59 -7.82 -3.10 7.00
N LEU A 60 -8.88 -2.34 6.79
CA LEU A 60 -9.71 -2.48 5.62
C LEU A 60 -9.62 -1.19 4.83
N LEU A 61 -9.22 -1.29 3.57
CA LEU A 61 -9.09 -0.14 2.70
C LEU A 61 -10.29 -0.05 1.77
N GLU A 62 -10.96 1.08 1.80
CA GLU A 62 -12.07 1.34 0.90
C GLU A 62 -11.54 2.17 -0.26
N LEU A 63 -11.27 1.50 -1.36
CA LEU A 63 -10.73 2.10 -2.55
C LEU A 63 -11.84 2.44 -3.53
N PRO A 64 -11.65 3.45 -4.37
CA PRO A 64 -12.65 3.75 -5.39
C PRO A 64 -12.75 2.61 -6.40
N LYS A 65 -13.95 2.29 -6.79
CA LYS A 65 -14.25 1.37 -7.90
C LYS A 65 -13.88 -0.08 -7.68
N VAL A 66 -13.44 -0.44 -6.48
CA VAL A 66 -13.17 -1.85 -6.16
C VAL A 66 -13.78 -2.16 -4.80
N PRO A 67 -14.07 -3.42 -4.51
CA PRO A 67 -14.54 -3.79 -3.18
C PRO A 67 -13.49 -3.47 -2.12
N PRO A 68 -13.88 -3.29 -0.88
CA PRO A 68 -12.93 -3.08 0.21
C PRO A 68 -11.90 -4.20 0.27
N VAL A 69 -10.67 -3.84 0.57
CA VAL A 69 -9.54 -4.76 0.55
C VAL A 69 -8.90 -4.81 1.92
N LYS A 70 -8.62 -6.00 2.39
CA LYS A 70 -7.91 -6.18 3.66
C LYS A 70 -6.42 -6.07 3.47
N GLY A 71 -5.77 -5.43 4.42
CA GLY A 71 -4.33 -5.31 4.42
C GLY A 71 -3.77 -5.38 5.82
N VAL A 72 -2.48 -5.52 5.93
CA VAL A 72 -1.78 -5.52 7.20
C VAL A 72 -0.67 -4.49 7.13
N ILE A 73 -0.59 -3.65 8.16
CA ILE A 73 0.45 -2.62 8.24
C ILE A 73 1.76 -3.30 8.60
N ARG A 74 2.81 -3.00 7.84
CA ARG A 74 4.13 -3.60 8.07
C ARG A 74 5.13 -2.61 8.60
N TRP A 75 4.96 -1.33 8.33
CA TRP A 75 5.86 -0.32 8.85
C TRP A 75 5.12 1.00 9.03
N VAL A 76 5.60 1.79 9.96
CA VAL A 76 5.06 3.12 10.25
C VAL A 76 6.22 4.07 10.50
N ALA A 77 6.14 5.25 9.92
CA ALA A 77 7.13 6.30 10.13
C ALA A 77 6.40 7.64 10.11
N GLY A 78 6.11 8.17 11.28
CA GLY A 78 5.35 9.40 11.37
C GLY A 78 3.95 9.25 10.82
N ASN A 79 3.59 10.09 9.88
CA ASN A 79 2.29 10.01 9.22
C ASN A 79 2.29 9.04 8.04
N ASP A 80 3.44 8.48 7.72
CA ASP A 80 3.55 7.54 6.62
C ASP A 80 3.50 6.12 7.15
N SER A 81 2.89 5.25 6.39
CA SER A 81 2.85 3.84 6.73
C SER A 81 2.72 3.04 5.45
N GLY A 82 2.93 1.75 5.57
CA GLY A 82 2.78 0.88 4.43
C GLY A 82 2.53 -0.53 4.86
N GLY A 83 2.05 -1.32 3.93
CA GLY A 83 1.72 -2.68 4.26
C GLY A 83 1.51 -3.53 3.04
N LEU A 84 1.01 -4.72 3.28
CA LEU A 84 0.73 -5.71 2.25
C LEU A 84 -0.75 -6.00 2.24
N PHE A 85 -1.26 -6.24 1.06
CA PHE A 85 -2.63 -6.73 0.93
C PHE A 85 -2.68 -8.18 1.40
N MET A 86 -3.76 -8.53 2.05
CA MET A 86 -3.95 -9.91 2.49
C MET A 86 -4.44 -10.78 1.35
N GLU A 87 -4.94 -10.17 0.27
CA GLU A 87 -5.35 -10.87 -0.93
C GLU A 87 -4.79 -10.12 -2.12
N ALA A 88 -4.61 -10.79 -3.24
CA ALA A 88 -4.15 -10.15 -4.45
C ALA A 88 -5.16 -9.12 -4.92
N VAL A 89 -4.65 -8.00 -5.39
CA VAL A 89 -5.49 -6.91 -5.88
C VAL A 89 -5.21 -6.73 -7.36
N ALA A 90 -6.27 -6.70 -8.16
CA ALA A 90 -6.13 -6.42 -9.58
C ALA A 90 -5.99 -4.91 -9.77
N LEU A 91 -4.95 -4.51 -10.43
CA LEU A 91 -4.69 -3.10 -10.70
C LEU A 91 -4.93 -2.74 -12.15
#